data_4fcd28b7f6c75e76789584213d24e079
#
_entry.id   4fcd28b7f6c75e76789584213d24e079
#
_cell.length_a   1.000
_cell.length_b   1.000
_cell.length_c   1.000
_cell.angle_alpha   90.00
_cell.angle_beta   90.00
_cell.angle_gamma   90.00
#
_symmetry.space_group_name_H-M   'P 1'
#
loop_
_entity.id
_entity.type
_entity.pdbx_description
1 polymer ?
#
loop_
_entity_poly.entity_id
_entity_poly.type
_entity_poly.pdbx_seq_one_letter_code
_entity_poly.pdbx_strand_id
1 'polypeptide(L)'
;PDVSPEYATSRMISDQFLCIPVPRIANNHSSFINVPHQMIINGLGDTLPNEKVVIEILENAVPDDALFCAVKDMHDRGYQLALDDFTMDDEWDRFMQYISVIKFDVRDNDYEDIRQYIHRKSQLLQGIKFLAEKVETRDEFELYSRAGFALFQGFFFSRPEILRNKCLSQNPLPLSRLMMEVNRENPDFAAVERLLKTDLTLSYKIMR
;
A
#
# COMPACT_ATOMS: atom_id res chain seq x y z
N PRO A 1 15.98 -15.07 -8.54
CA PRO A 1 16.22 -15.01 -7.12
C PRO A 1 15.00 -14.32 -6.51
N ASP A 2 14.27 -15.07 -5.68
CA ASP A 2 13.08 -14.57 -5.00
C ASP A 2 13.50 -13.46 -4.05
N VAL A 3 13.05 -12.26 -4.33
CA VAL A 3 13.24 -11.09 -3.48
C VAL A 3 12.13 -11.16 -2.43
N SER A 4 12.49 -11.08 -1.12
CA SER A 4 11.45 -11.09 -0.09
C SER A 4 10.50 -9.89 -0.25
N PRO A 5 9.22 -10.02 0.09
CA PRO A 5 8.25 -8.90 0.03
C PRO A 5 8.73 -7.67 0.80
N GLU A 6 9.38 -7.87 1.95
CA GLU A 6 9.97 -6.81 2.76
C GLU A 6 11.09 -6.07 2.03
N TYR A 7 11.96 -6.79 1.32
CA TYR A 7 13.02 -6.18 0.51
C TYR A 7 12.45 -5.39 -0.65
N ALA A 8 11.44 -5.94 -1.35
CA ALA A 8 10.78 -5.26 -2.46
C ALA A 8 10.11 -3.96 -2.00
N THR A 9 9.34 -4.01 -0.90
CA THR A 9 8.68 -2.84 -0.32
C THR A 9 9.68 -1.81 0.19
N SER A 10 10.72 -2.24 0.91
CA SER A 10 11.78 -1.35 1.40
C SER A 10 12.51 -0.66 0.28
N ARG A 11 12.78 -1.37 -0.83
CA ARG A 11 13.41 -0.80 -2.02
C ARG A 11 12.49 0.21 -2.70
N MET A 12 11.22 -0.10 -2.84
CA MET A 12 10.23 0.80 -3.44
C MET A 12 10.08 2.09 -2.63
N ILE A 13 9.96 1.98 -1.30
CA ILE A 13 9.93 3.13 -0.40
C ILE A 13 11.21 3.96 -0.57
N SER A 14 12.38 3.31 -0.58
CA SER A 14 13.65 4.00 -0.81
C SER A 14 13.70 4.72 -2.14
N ASP A 15 13.28 4.08 -3.21
CA ASP A 15 13.36 4.63 -4.57
C ASP A 15 12.32 5.73 -4.80
N GLN A 16 11.09 5.56 -4.32
CA GLN A 16 10.00 6.52 -4.56
C GLN A 16 10.05 7.73 -3.62
N PHE A 17 10.36 7.54 -2.35
CA PHE A 17 10.29 8.63 -1.37
C PHE A 17 11.61 9.34 -1.12
N LEU A 18 12.75 8.66 -1.34
CA LEU A 18 14.07 9.26 -1.12
C LEU A 18 14.78 9.68 -2.40
N CYS A 19 14.51 8.99 -3.52
CA CYS A 19 15.20 9.28 -4.78
C CYS A 19 14.36 10.14 -5.72
N ILE A 20 13.03 10.01 -5.67
CA ILE A 20 12.12 10.78 -6.50
C ILE A 20 11.02 11.34 -5.59
N PRO A 21 10.81 12.65 -5.52
CA PRO A 21 9.68 13.21 -4.80
C PRO A 21 8.38 12.65 -5.39
N VAL A 22 7.56 11.99 -4.56
CA VAL A 22 6.23 11.44 -4.94
C VAL A 22 5.40 12.42 -5.78
N PRO A 23 5.39 13.75 -5.50
CA PRO A 23 4.69 14.72 -6.34
C PRO A 23 5.13 14.75 -7.80
N ARG A 24 6.36 14.36 -8.11
CA ARG A 24 6.86 14.31 -9.51
C ARG A 24 6.39 13.07 -10.27
N ILE A 25 6.13 11.96 -9.58
CA ILE A 25 5.65 10.72 -10.21
C ILE A 25 4.14 10.76 -10.33
N ALA A 26 3.47 11.19 -9.27
CA ALA A 26 2.02 11.09 -9.13
C ALA A 26 1.26 12.31 -9.65
N ASN A 27 1.91 13.35 -10.21
CA ASN A 27 1.23 14.56 -10.69
C ASN A 27 0.16 15.10 -9.72
N ASN A 28 0.42 15.08 -8.44
CA ASN A 28 -0.51 15.42 -7.34
C ASN A 28 -1.63 14.39 -7.06
N HIS A 29 -1.59 13.19 -7.65
CA HIS A 29 -2.49 12.10 -7.31
C HIS A 29 -1.92 11.25 -6.17
N SER A 30 -2.80 10.54 -5.46
CA SER A 30 -2.39 9.57 -4.44
C SER A 30 -1.69 8.37 -5.10
N SER A 31 -0.63 7.88 -4.46
CA SER A 31 0.08 6.67 -4.87
C SER A 31 -0.34 5.50 -3.99
N PHE A 32 -0.65 4.39 -4.62
CA PHE A 32 -0.92 3.13 -3.92
C PHE A 32 0.42 2.43 -3.64
N ILE A 33 0.62 1.94 -2.41
CA ILE A 33 1.86 1.30 -1.97
C ILE A 33 1.56 0.01 -1.24
N ASN A 34 2.07 -1.08 -1.79
CA ASN A 34 2.00 -2.41 -1.19
C ASN A 34 2.87 -2.48 0.07
N VAL A 35 2.24 -2.75 1.21
CA VAL A 35 2.95 -2.90 2.49
C VAL A 35 2.61 -4.26 3.10
N PRO A 36 3.58 -5.17 3.27
CA PRO A 36 3.35 -6.44 3.95
C PRO A 36 2.78 -6.22 5.36
N HIS A 37 1.82 -7.07 5.78
CA HIS A 37 1.12 -6.89 7.05
C HIS A 37 2.07 -6.77 8.25
N GLN A 38 3.19 -7.52 8.26
CA GLN A 38 4.17 -7.43 9.33
C GLN A 38 4.84 -6.05 9.42
N MET A 39 5.01 -5.37 8.27
CA MET A 39 5.55 -4.01 8.25
C MET A 39 4.51 -2.99 8.72
N ILE A 40 3.22 -3.23 8.46
CA ILE A 40 2.11 -2.42 9.00
C ILE A 40 2.10 -2.53 10.53
N ILE A 41 2.11 -3.75 11.08
CA ILE A 41 2.15 -4.02 12.53
C ILE A 41 3.38 -3.37 13.19
N ASN A 42 4.52 -3.37 12.51
CA ASN A 42 5.77 -2.77 13.00
C ASN A 42 5.86 -1.24 12.80
N GLY A 43 4.80 -0.59 12.30
CA GLY A 43 4.73 0.86 12.17
C GLY A 43 5.49 1.45 10.96
N LEU A 44 5.92 0.65 9.97
CA LEU A 44 6.60 1.19 8.78
C LEU A 44 5.64 2.05 7.94
N GLY A 45 4.37 1.67 7.84
CA GLY A 45 3.35 2.45 7.14
C GLY A 45 3.26 3.89 7.64
N ASP A 46 3.49 4.10 8.93
CA ASP A 46 3.43 5.40 9.61
C ASP A 46 4.52 6.38 9.19
N THR A 47 5.53 5.91 8.48
CA THR A 47 6.62 6.75 7.96
C THR A 47 6.28 7.43 6.63
N LEU A 48 5.16 7.05 6.02
CA LEU A 48 4.73 7.54 4.72
C LEU A 48 3.80 8.77 4.88
N PRO A 49 3.82 9.72 3.93
CA PRO A 49 2.95 10.89 4.01
C PRO A 49 1.47 10.47 3.77
N ASN A 50 0.63 10.59 4.80
CA ASN A 50 -0.77 10.15 4.78
C ASN A 50 -1.64 10.85 3.73
N GLU A 51 -1.31 12.10 3.34
CA GLU A 51 -2.09 12.86 2.36
C GLU A 51 -1.94 12.37 0.91
N LYS A 52 -0.87 11.63 0.61
CA LYS A 52 -0.46 11.29 -0.77
C LYS A 52 -0.27 9.80 -1.01
N VAL A 53 -0.56 9.00 -0.01
CA VAL A 53 -0.35 7.56 -0.06
C VAL A 53 -1.61 6.82 0.37
N VAL A 54 -1.95 5.80 -0.39
CA VAL A 54 -2.90 4.76 0.00
C VAL A 54 -2.08 3.51 0.32
N ILE A 55 -2.16 3.03 1.53
CA ILE A 55 -1.47 1.81 1.97
C ILE A 55 -2.28 0.61 1.54
N GLU A 56 -1.68 -0.26 0.74
CA GLU A 56 -2.29 -1.51 0.30
C GLU A 56 -1.89 -2.64 1.25
N ILE A 57 -2.89 -3.27 1.86
CA ILE A 57 -2.77 -4.49 2.66
C ILE A 57 -2.86 -5.65 1.70
N LEU A 58 -1.78 -6.42 1.58
CA LEU A 58 -1.67 -7.50 0.61
C LEU A 58 -2.63 -8.66 0.91
N GLU A 59 -3.01 -9.43 -0.11
CA GLU A 59 -3.91 -10.58 -0.08
C GLU A 59 -3.49 -11.69 0.90
N ASN A 60 -2.17 -11.81 1.15
CA ASN A 60 -1.61 -12.79 2.08
C ASN A 60 -1.57 -12.32 3.55
N ALA A 61 -2.13 -11.15 3.84
CA ALA A 61 -2.22 -10.67 5.21
C ALA A 61 -3.24 -11.48 6.03
N VAL A 62 -2.88 -11.76 7.27
CA VAL A 62 -3.77 -12.47 8.20
C VAL A 62 -4.57 -11.44 9.00
N PRO A 63 -5.93 -11.46 8.98
CA PRO A 63 -6.78 -10.49 9.67
C PRO A 63 -6.85 -10.74 11.19
N ASP A 64 -5.69 -10.81 11.84
CA ASP A 64 -5.54 -11.02 13.28
C ASP A 64 -5.75 -9.72 14.10
N ASP A 65 -5.66 -9.81 15.42
CA ASP A 65 -5.86 -8.68 16.32
C ASP A 65 -4.71 -7.67 16.26
N ALA A 66 -3.49 -8.11 15.96
CA ALA A 66 -2.34 -7.23 15.84
C ALA A 66 -2.49 -6.33 14.60
N LEU A 67 -2.85 -6.91 13.45
CA LEU A 67 -3.15 -6.15 12.24
C LEU A 67 -4.35 -5.22 12.46
N PHE A 68 -5.41 -5.69 13.16
CA PHE A 68 -6.58 -4.87 13.42
C PHE A 68 -6.22 -3.61 14.22
N CYS A 69 -5.43 -3.74 15.27
CA CYS A 69 -4.97 -2.58 16.07
C CYS A 69 -4.14 -1.61 15.23
N ALA A 70 -3.23 -2.12 14.39
CA ALA A 70 -2.38 -1.30 13.54
C ALA A 70 -3.20 -0.55 12.45
N VAL A 71 -4.14 -1.25 11.79
CA VAL A 71 -5.04 -0.66 10.79
C VAL A 71 -5.91 0.45 11.39
N LYS A 72 -6.46 0.21 12.59
CA LYS A 72 -7.24 1.23 13.31
C LYS A 72 -6.39 2.45 13.64
N ASP A 73 -5.20 2.27 14.20
CA ASP A 73 -4.30 3.38 14.55
C ASP A 73 -3.93 4.20 13.31
N MET A 74 -3.58 3.55 12.21
CA MET A 74 -3.30 4.22 10.95
C MET A 74 -4.50 5.03 10.42
N HIS A 75 -5.70 4.44 10.45
CA HIS A 75 -6.92 5.15 10.06
C HIS A 75 -7.15 6.39 10.94
N ASP A 76 -7.02 6.26 12.27
CA ASP A 76 -7.21 7.36 13.23
C ASP A 76 -6.19 8.50 13.01
N ARG A 77 -5.02 8.19 12.42
CA ARG A 77 -3.97 9.14 12.02
C ARG A 77 -4.16 9.68 10.59
N GLY A 78 -5.26 9.33 9.92
CA GLY A 78 -5.66 9.88 8.63
C GLY A 78 -5.07 9.18 7.41
N TYR A 79 -4.50 7.97 7.56
CA TYR A 79 -4.08 7.17 6.41
C TYR A 79 -5.27 6.59 5.65
N GLN A 80 -5.17 6.57 4.33
CA GLN A 80 -6.08 5.79 3.49
C GLN A 80 -5.55 4.37 3.34
N LEU A 81 -6.43 3.39 3.56
CA LEU A 81 -6.09 1.98 3.54
C LEU A 81 -6.88 1.26 2.45
N ALA A 82 -6.22 0.36 1.74
CA ALA A 82 -6.83 -0.47 0.72
C ALA A 82 -6.59 -1.95 1.00
N LEU A 83 -7.56 -2.80 0.67
CA LEU A 83 -7.37 -4.24 0.59
C LEU A 83 -7.02 -4.60 -0.86
N ASP A 84 -5.89 -5.28 -1.04
CA ASP A 84 -5.40 -5.72 -2.34
C ASP A 84 -5.92 -7.13 -2.68
N ASP A 85 -6.22 -7.39 -3.95
CA ASP A 85 -6.72 -8.66 -4.48
C ASP A 85 -7.74 -9.36 -3.54
N PHE A 86 -8.78 -8.61 -3.13
CA PHE A 86 -9.71 -9.03 -2.09
C PHE A 86 -10.57 -10.22 -2.51
N THR A 87 -10.56 -11.27 -1.70
CA THR A 87 -11.25 -12.56 -1.95
C THR A 87 -12.62 -12.68 -1.29
N MET A 88 -13.20 -11.60 -0.81
CA MET A 88 -14.55 -11.55 -0.20
C MET A 88 -14.70 -12.35 1.10
N ASP A 89 -13.63 -12.51 1.86
CA ASP A 89 -13.60 -13.22 3.12
C ASP A 89 -14.26 -12.41 4.25
N ASP A 90 -15.20 -13.04 4.96
CA ASP A 90 -15.95 -12.42 6.07
C ASP A 90 -15.06 -12.13 7.30
N GLU A 91 -13.88 -12.72 7.42
CA GLU A 91 -12.94 -12.42 8.51
C GLU A 91 -12.45 -10.95 8.48
N TRP A 92 -12.54 -10.30 7.32
CA TRP A 92 -12.23 -8.89 7.15
C TRP A 92 -13.35 -7.94 7.55
N ASP A 93 -14.55 -8.42 7.90
CA ASP A 93 -15.72 -7.56 8.19
C ASP A 93 -15.43 -6.48 9.24
N ARG A 94 -14.70 -6.82 10.30
CA ARG A 94 -14.36 -5.87 11.37
C ARG A 94 -13.42 -4.75 10.92
N PHE A 95 -12.68 -4.95 9.82
CA PHE A 95 -11.75 -3.95 9.28
C PHE A 95 -12.45 -2.94 8.36
N MET A 96 -13.60 -3.28 7.77
CA MET A 96 -14.25 -2.49 6.72
C MET A 96 -14.49 -1.03 7.11
N GLN A 97 -14.76 -0.75 8.37
CA GLN A 97 -14.94 0.61 8.86
C GLN A 97 -13.69 1.49 8.76
N TYR A 98 -12.51 0.90 8.57
CA TYR A 98 -11.20 1.58 8.46
C TYR A 98 -10.65 1.57 7.04
N ILE A 99 -11.32 0.85 6.13
CA ILE A 99 -10.87 0.67 4.74
C ILE A 99 -11.50 1.74 3.84
N SER A 100 -10.68 2.36 3.01
CA SER A 100 -11.11 3.38 2.04
C SER A 100 -11.34 2.82 0.65
N VAL A 101 -10.61 1.76 0.28
CA VAL A 101 -10.64 1.15 -1.05
C VAL A 101 -10.60 -0.38 -0.92
N ILE A 102 -11.41 -1.07 -1.71
CA ILE A 102 -11.29 -2.51 -1.93
C ILE A 102 -10.98 -2.74 -3.41
N LYS A 103 -9.91 -3.50 -3.66
CA LYS A 103 -9.46 -3.86 -5.01
C LYS A 103 -9.88 -5.28 -5.33
N PHE A 104 -10.49 -5.46 -6.48
CA PHE A 104 -10.89 -6.77 -7.00
C PHE A 104 -10.17 -7.04 -8.31
N ASP A 105 -9.41 -8.14 -8.38
CA ASP A 105 -8.91 -8.65 -9.63
C ASP A 105 -10.06 -9.22 -10.46
N VAL A 106 -10.35 -8.61 -11.61
CA VAL A 106 -11.47 -9.02 -12.47
C VAL A 106 -11.17 -10.31 -13.25
N ARG A 107 -9.94 -10.84 -13.18
CA ARG A 107 -9.56 -12.10 -13.80
C ARG A 107 -9.75 -13.29 -12.85
N ASP A 108 -9.51 -13.05 -11.56
CA ASP A 108 -9.56 -14.08 -10.54
C ASP A 108 -10.92 -14.17 -9.83
N ASN A 109 -11.75 -13.11 -9.95
CA ASN A 109 -13.07 -13.05 -9.33
C ASN A 109 -14.17 -12.97 -10.39
N ASP A 110 -15.23 -13.78 -10.20
CA ASP A 110 -16.41 -13.68 -11.05
C ASP A 110 -17.21 -12.41 -10.74
N TYR A 111 -17.69 -11.74 -11.77
CA TYR A 111 -18.47 -10.51 -11.65
C TYR A 111 -19.72 -10.67 -10.77
N GLU A 112 -20.42 -11.78 -10.93
CA GLU A 112 -21.67 -12.04 -10.21
C GLU A 112 -21.40 -12.27 -8.73
N ASP A 113 -20.31 -12.95 -8.38
CA ASP A 113 -19.88 -13.16 -6.99
C ASP A 113 -19.53 -11.82 -6.32
N ILE A 114 -18.77 -10.96 -6.99
CA ILE A 114 -18.48 -9.61 -6.49
C ILE A 114 -19.75 -8.82 -6.28
N ARG A 115 -20.68 -8.84 -7.25
CA ARG A 115 -21.94 -8.11 -7.19
C ARG A 115 -22.81 -8.58 -6.03
N GLN A 116 -22.89 -9.90 -5.81
CA GLN A 116 -23.65 -10.49 -4.70
C GLN A 116 -23.00 -10.13 -3.36
N TYR A 117 -21.68 -10.17 -3.24
CA TYR A 117 -20.96 -9.76 -2.05
C TYR A 117 -21.24 -8.30 -1.70
N ILE A 118 -21.07 -7.38 -2.65
CA ILE A 118 -21.33 -5.95 -2.46
C ILE A 118 -22.79 -5.72 -2.03
N HIS A 119 -23.74 -6.40 -2.68
CA HIS A 119 -25.15 -6.28 -2.31
C HIS A 119 -25.43 -6.79 -0.89
N ARG A 120 -24.92 -7.97 -0.54
CA ARG A 120 -25.08 -8.59 0.79
C ARG A 120 -24.48 -7.74 1.90
N LYS A 121 -23.33 -7.11 1.65
CA LYS A 121 -22.57 -6.32 2.62
C LYS A 121 -22.77 -4.81 2.47
N SER A 122 -23.78 -4.37 1.74
CA SER A 122 -23.97 -2.97 1.34
C SER A 122 -23.92 -1.94 2.48
N GLN A 123 -24.41 -2.30 3.67
CA GLN A 123 -24.34 -1.42 4.84
C GLN A 123 -22.93 -1.32 5.42
N LEU A 124 -22.21 -2.44 5.46
CA LEU A 124 -20.83 -2.52 5.96
C LEU A 124 -19.85 -1.80 5.03
N LEU A 125 -20.10 -1.88 3.73
CA LEU A 125 -19.23 -1.31 2.68
C LEU A 125 -19.57 0.16 2.34
N GLN A 126 -20.43 0.80 3.13
CA GLN A 126 -20.84 2.18 2.88
C GLN A 126 -19.64 3.14 2.96
N GLY A 127 -19.43 3.91 1.89
CA GLY A 127 -18.32 4.87 1.78
C GLY A 127 -17.02 4.28 1.23
N ILE A 128 -16.89 2.96 1.11
CA ILE A 128 -15.74 2.31 0.49
C ILE A 128 -15.81 2.47 -1.04
N LYS A 129 -14.69 2.79 -1.66
CA LYS A 129 -14.55 2.81 -3.12
C LYS A 129 -14.09 1.44 -3.62
N PHE A 130 -14.70 0.95 -4.68
CA PHE A 130 -14.27 -0.28 -5.35
C PHE A 130 -13.35 0.07 -6.52
N LEU A 131 -12.23 -0.66 -6.62
CA LEU A 131 -11.26 -0.57 -7.69
C LEU A 131 -11.27 -1.91 -8.45
N ALA A 132 -11.48 -1.86 -9.76
CA ALA A 132 -11.36 -3.01 -10.65
C ALA A 132 -9.93 -3.06 -11.21
N GLU A 133 -9.21 -4.15 -10.94
CA GLU A 133 -7.86 -4.38 -11.43
C GLU A 133 -7.85 -5.25 -12.67
N LYS A 134 -6.75 -5.14 -13.44
CA LYS A 134 -6.50 -5.93 -14.66
C LYS A 134 -7.58 -5.77 -15.74
N VAL A 135 -8.25 -4.61 -15.77
CA VAL A 135 -9.21 -4.26 -16.82
C VAL A 135 -8.48 -4.11 -18.16
N GLU A 136 -8.83 -4.93 -19.16
CA GLU A 136 -8.16 -4.96 -20.46
C GLU A 136 -9.04 -4.50 -21.61
N THR A 137 -10.37 -4.53 -21.42
CA THR A 137 -11.33 -4.21 -22.48
C THR A 137 -12.29 -3.10 -22.07
N ARG A 138 -12.89 -2.47 -23.09
CA ARG A 138 -13.92 -1.46 -22.88
C ARG A 138 -15.19 -2.07 -22.27
N ASP A 139 -15.53 -3.28 -22.66
CA ASP A 139 -16.74 -3.95 -22.16
C ASP A 139 -16.63 -4.23 -20.66
N GLU A 140 -15.46 -4.68 -20.20
CA GLU A 140 -15.16 -4.84 -18.77
C GLU A 140 -15.27 -3.50 -18.04
N PHE A 141 -14.64 -2.45 -18.56
CA PHE A 141 -14.74 -1.12 -17.95
C PHE A 141 -16.21 -0.68 -17.81
N GLU A 142 -17.03 -0.82 -18.88
CA GLU A 142 -18.43 -0.46 -18.83
C GLU A 142 -19.25 -1.32 -17.86
N LEU A 143 -18.95 -2.63 -17.80
CA LEU A 143 -19.58 -3.57 -16.89
C LEU A 143 -19.36 -3.18 -15.41
N TYR A 144 -18.11 -3.02 -15.01
CA TYR A 144 -17.77 -2.67 -13.62
C TYR A 144 -18.17 -1.24 -13.26
N SER A 145 -18.12 -0.29 -14.22
CA SER A 145 -18.64 1.07 -14.00
C SER A 145 -20.13 1.07 -13.66
N ARG A 146 -20.93 0.26 -14.35
CA ARG A 146 -22.38 0.10 -14.05
C ARG A 146 -22.62 -0.59 -12.70
N ALA A 147 -21.69 -1.42 -12.25
CA ALA A 147 -21.74 -2.06 -10.94
C ALA A 147 -21.34 -1.13 -9.78
N GLY A 148 -20.95 0.12 -10.07
CA GLY A 148 -20.61 1.10 -9.03
C GLY A 148 -19.13 1.19 -8.69
N PHE A 149 -18.24 0.57 -9.48
CA PHE A 149 -16.81 0.75 -9.32
C PHE A 149 -16.41 2.17 -9.69
N ALA A 150 -15.62 2.80 -8.83
CA ALA A 150 -15.19 4.19 -8.97
C ALA A 150 -13.74 4.33 -9.47
N LEU A 151 -12.94 3.28 -9.33
CA LEU A 151 -11.52 3.26 -9.67
C LEU A 151 -11.23 2.06 -10.58
N PHE A 152 -10.26 2.22 -11.49
CA PHE A 152 -9.92 1.21 -12.49
C PHE A 152 -8.42 1.18 -12.73
N GLN A 153 -7.87 -0.02 -12.87
CA GLN A 153 -6.47 -0.27 -13.20
C GLN A 153 -6.37 -1.39 -14.24
N GLY A 154 -5.50 -1.24 -15.23
CA GLY A 154 -5.26 -2.27 -16.24
C GLY A 154 -4.75 -1.71 -17.57
N PHE A 155 -4.42 -2.62 -18.49
CA PHE A 155 -3.85 -2.27 -19.80
C PHE A 155 -4.79 -1.47 -20.70
N PHE A 156 -6.08 -1.50 -20.43
CA PHE A 156 -7.06 -0.69 -21.15
C PHE A 156 -6.74 0.80 -21.08
N PHE A 157 -6.18 1.28 -19.96
CA PHE A 157 -5.94 2.72 -19.72
C PHE A 157 -4.57 3.19 -20.18
N SER A 158 -3.53 2.37 -20.05
CA SER A 158 -2.17 2.72 -20.48
C SER A 158 -1.25 1.50 -20.52
N ARG A 159 -0.31 1.52 -21.47
CA ARG A 159 0.81 0.57 -21.41
C ARG A 159 1.81 1.02 -20.36
N PRO A 160 2.36 0.13 -19.52
CA PRO A 160 3.35 0.49 -18.52
C PRO A 160 4.57 1.17 -19.15
N GLU A 161 4.95 2.35 -18.64
CA GLU A 161 6.22 2.99 -18.97
C GLU A 161 7.25 2.72 -17.87
N ILE A 162 8.43 2.25 -18.26
CA ILE A 162 9.54 2.00 -17.32
C ILE A 162 10.27 3.31 -17.08
N LEU A 163 10.06 3.93 -15.92
CA LEU A 163 10.83 5.07 -15.47
C LEU A 163 12.21 4.61 -14.97
N ARG A 164 13.26 4.85 -15.75
CA ARG A 164 14.65 4.56 -15.34
C ARG A 164 15.25 5.75 -14.61
N ASN A 165 15.32 5.65 -13.28
CA ASN A 165 16.05 6.62 -12.47
C ASN A 165 17.43 6.06 -12.08
N LYS A 166 18.46 6.88 -12.22
CA LYS A 166 19.79 6.60 -11.68
C LYS A 166 19.80 6.90 -10.18
N CYS A 167 19.27 6.01 -9.38
CA CYS A 167 19.59 6.00 -7.95
C CYS A 167 20.87 5.19 -7.73
N LEU A 168 21.72 5.67 -6.82
CA LEU A 168 22.83 4.86 -6.32
C LEU A 168 22.24 3.57 -5.76
N SER A 169 22.74 2.42 -6.22
CA SER A 169 22.29 1.12 -5.76
C SER A 169 22.51 1.00 -4.25
N GLN A 170 21.44 0.95 -3.49
CA GLN A 170 21.48 0.90 -2.04
C GLN A 170 20.82 -0.39 -1.55
N ASN A 171 21.34 -0.91 -0.46
CA ASN A 171 20.59 -1.89 0.31
C ASN A 171 19.44 -1.15 1.02
N PRO A 172 18.17 -1.42 0.71
CA PRO A 172 17.03 -0.70 1.30
C PRO A 172 16.77 -1.07 2.76
N LEU A 173 17.29 -2.20 3.24
CA LEU A 173 17.04 -2.71 4.59
C LEU A 173 17.52 -1.77 5.72
N PRO A 174 18.72 -1.13 5.64
CA PRO A 174 19.14 -0.18 6.66
C PRO A 174 18.22 1.02 6.81
N LEU A 175 17.65 1.50 5.70
CA LEU A 175 16.72 2.62 5.73
C LEU A 175 15.41 2.27 6.40
N SER A 176 14.79 1.14 6.04
CA SER A 176 13.56 0.68 6.67
C SER A 176 13.73 0.49 8.18
N ARG A 177 14.85 -0.10 8.60
CA ARG A 177 15.19 -0.27 10.02
C ARG A 177 15.36 1.08 10.73
N LEU A 178 15.99 2.05 10.07
CA LEU A 178 16.14 3.39 10.63
C LEU A 178 14.77 4.06 10.82
N MET A 179 13.90 3.98 9.82
CA MET A 179 12.55 4.54 9.88
C MET A 179 11.72 3.90 11.00
N MET A 180 11.79 2.57 11.13
CA MET A 180 11.11 1.85 12.22
C MET A 180 11.63 2.25 13.59
N GLU A 181 12.94 2.45 13.75
CA GLU A 181 13.55 2.81 15.04
C GLU A 181 13.20 4.25 15.46
N VAL A 182 13.20 5.18 14.50
CA VAL A 182 12.88 6.61 14.78
C VAL A 182 11.41 6.80 15.16
N ASN A 183 10.49 5.94 14.66
CA ASN A 183 9.06 6.05 14.94
C ASN A 183 8.58 5.26 16.17
N ARG A 184 9.49 4.64 16.93
CA ARG A 184 9.11 4.03 18.22
C ARG A 184 8.71 5.10 19.24
N GLU A 185 7.80 4.78 20.13
CA GLU A 185 7.46 5.66 21.28
C GLU A 185 8.69 6.07 22.10
N ASN A 186 9.71 5.18 22.18
CA ASN A 186 10.99 5.44 22.83
C ASN A 186 12.12 5.02 21.89
N PRO A 187 12.58 5.90 20.99
CA PRO A 187 13.64 5.59 20.02
C PRO A 187 14.97 5.31 20.72
N ASP A 188 15.66 4.22 20.35
CA ASP A 188 17.05 3.97 20.76
C ASP A 188 18.00 4.77 19.85
N PHE A 189 18.40 5.98 20.28
CA PHE A 189 19.34 6.82 19.55
C PHE A 189 20.70 6.14 19.28
N ALA A 190 21.13 5.22 20.14
CA ALA A 190 22.34 4.45 19.89
C ALA A 190 22.16 3.43 18.75
N ALA A 191 20.96 2.86 18.59
CA ALA A 191 20.62 2.02 17.44
C ALA A 191 20.53 2.86 16.16
N VAL A 192 19.91 4.05 16.21
CA VAL A 192 19.87 5.01 15.11
C VAL A 192 21.27 5.39 14.64
N GLU A 193 22.17 5.76 15.57
CA GLU A 193 23.55 6.10 15.27
C GLU A 193 24.30 4.93 14.62
N ARG A 194 24.12 3.70 15.12
CA ARG A 194 24.74 2.51 14.51
C ARG A 194 24.26 2.28 13.08
N LEU A 195 22.95 2.43 12.84
CA LEU A 195 22.38 2.29 11.49
C LEU A 195 22.93 3.35 10.51
N LEU A 196 23.06 4.59 10.95
CA LEU A 196 23.64 5.67 10.15
C LEU A 196 25.11 5.43 9.83
N LYS A 197 25.90 4.94 10.77
CA LYS A 197 27.33 4.65 10.57
C LYS A 197 27.60 3.46 9.65
N THR A 198 26.65 2.54 9.49
CA THR A 198 26.84 1.36 8.63
C THR A 198 26.63 1.64 7.14
N ASP A 199 25.99 2.76 6.77
CA ASP A 199 25.71 3.10 5.38
C ASP A 199 26.01 4.60 5.10
N LEU A 200 27.16 4.85 4.46
CA LEU A 200 27.60 6.20 4.09
C LEU A 200 26.59 6.91 3.18
N THR A 201 25.85 6.17 2.36
CA THR A 201 24.87 6.75 1.44
C THR A 201 23.62 7.21 2.20
N LEU A 202 23.24 6.45 3.24
CA LEU A 202 22.16 6.82 4.15
C LEU A 202 22.51 8.08 4.93
N SER A 203 23.73 8.15 5.48
CA SER A 203 24.24 9.33 6.18
C SER A 203 24.23 10.59 5.28
N TYR A 204 24.68 10.45 4.03
CA TYR A 204 24.69 11.56 3.06
C TYR A 204 23.27 12.06 2.73
N LYS A 205 22.28 11.16 2.61
CA LYS A 205 20.88 11.54 2.29
C LYS A 205 20.18 12.28 3.43
N ILE A 206 20.49 11.93 4.67
CA ILE A 206 19.88 12.60 5.85
C ILE A 206 20.47 13.99 6.07
N MET A 207 21.72 14.21 5.66
CA MET A 207 22.39 15.51 5.80
C MET A 207 22.09 16.50 4.67
N ARG A 208 21.36 16.09 3.64
CA ARG A 208 20.97 16.92 2.50
C ARG A 208 19.57 17.48 2.64
#